data_864e8e3d7542cb1c17778b7b8a874696
#
_entry.id   864e8e3d7542cb1c17778b7b8a874696
#
_cell.length_a   1.000
_cell.length_b   1.000
_cell.length_c   1.000
_cell.angle_alpha   90.00
_cell.angle_beta   90.00
_cell.angle_gamma   90.00
#
_symmetry.space_group_name_H-M   'P 1'
#
loop_
_entity.id
_entity.type
_entity.pdbx_description
1 polymer ?
#
loop_
_entity_poly.entity_id
_entity_poly.type
_entity_poly.pdbx_seq_one_letter_code
_entity_poly.pdbx_strand_id
1 'polypeptide(L)'
;EYEARAAIVEGAYLYKGCAIATSDELDPAMSVVLPMAANDLLTINGVDASFVAIAKNGGVNISARSMGALNVQVILEPLGGGGHLTMAGAQLRDCTVKEAEARIRAQIDEYRANQECQEELVGAV
;
A
#
# COMPACT_ATOMS: atom_id res chain seq x y z
N GLU A 1 -16.04 -2.45 13.48
CA GLU A 1 -14.72 -2.90 13.02
C GLU A 1 -14.83 -3.83 11.82
N TYR A 2 -15.61 -4.89 11.96
CA TYR A 2 -15.77 -5.86 10.88
C TYR A 2 -16.35 -5.22 9.62
N GLU A 3 -17.35 -4.38 9.80
CA GLU A 3 -18.00 -3.68 8.67
C GLU A 3 -17.03 -2.71 7.98
N ALA A 4 -16.23 -1.99 8.74
CA ALA A 4 -15.25 -1.05 8.21
C ALA A 4 -14.18 -1.81 7.42
N ARG A 5 -13.71 -2.92 7.94
CA ARG A 5 -12.71 -3.78 7.28
C ARG A 5 -13.26 -4.32 5.96
N ALA A 6 -14.50 -4.83 5.97
CA ALA A 6 -15.14 -5.33 4.76
C ALA A 6 -15.34 -4.24 3.72
N ALA A 7 -15.75 -3.05 4.14
CA ALA A 7 -15.95 -1.93 3.23
C ALA A 7 -14.65 -1.51 2.54
N ILE A 8 -13.54 -1.48 3.27
CA ILE A 8 -12.23 -1.16 2.71
C ILE A 8 -11.84 -2.19 1.65
N VAL A 9 -11.99 -3.47 1.97
CA VAL A 9 -11.64 -4.55 1.04
C VAL A 9 -12.51 -4.51 -0.20
N GLU A 10 -13.81 -4.26 -0.06
CA GLU A 10 -14.72 -4.14 -1.20
C GLU A 10 -14.40 -2.97 -2.12
N GLY A 11 -13.88 -1.89 -1.57
CA GLY A 11 -13.51 -0.70 -2.35
C GLY A 11 -12.14 -0.77 -2.99
N ALA A 12 -11.39 -1.84 -2.77
CA ALA A 12 -10.04 -1.97 -3.31
C ALA A 12 -10.05 -2.17 -4.82
N TYR A 13 -8.97 -1.74 -5.47
CA TYR A 13 -8.77 -1.95 -6.89
C TYR A 13 -7.34 -2.40 -7.15
N LEU A 14 -7.12 -3.02 -8.31
CA LEU A 14 -5.79 -3.47 -8.73
C LEU A 14 -5.09 -2.38 -9.53
N TYR A 15 -3.84 -2.15 -9.18
CA TYR A 15 -2.97 -1.23 -9.89
C TYR A 15 -1.60 -1.89 -10.05
N LYS A 16 -1.28 -2.32 -11.28
CA LYS A 16 0.00 -2.98 -11.60
C LYS A 16 0.32 -4.15 -10.67
N GLY A 17 -0.68 -4.98 -10.39
CA GLY A 17 -0.53 -6.14 -9.51
C GLY A 17 -0.64 -5.85 -8.02
N CYS A 18 -0.82 -4.59 -7.65
CA CYS A 18 -0.98 -4.18 -6.26
C CYS A 18 -2.44 -3.86 -5.97
N ALA A 19 -2.95 -4.33 -4.84
CA ALA A 19 -4.29 -3.96 -4.38
C ALA A 19 -4.18 -2.66 -3.58
N ILE A 20 -4.95 -1.67 -3.95
CA ILE A 20 -4.97 -0.37 -3.26
C ILE A 20 -6.36 -0.11 -2.71
N ALA A 21 -6.44 0.28 -1.44
CA ALA A 21 -7.69 0.64 -0.80
C ALA A 21 -7.50 1.85 0.11
N THR A 22 -8.54 2.64 0.27
CA THR A 22 -8.49 3.87 1.06
C THR A 22 -9.74 4.02 1.91
N SER A 23 -9.65 4.83 2.96
CA SER A 23 -10.80 5.23 3.76
C SER A 23 -10.58 6.64 4.32
N ASP A 24 -11.64 7.45 4.28
CA ASP A 24 -11.63 8.81 4.84
C ASP A 24 -12.15 8.85 6.28
N GLU A 25 -12.57 7.73 6.84
CA GLU A 25 -13.11 7.69 8.19
C GLU A 25 -12.05 8.01 9.25
N LEU A 26 -12.39 8.92 10.16
CA LEU A 26 -11.49 9.36 11.24
C LEU A 26 -11.75 8.65 12.57
N ASP A 27 -12.36 7.48 12.55
CA ASP A 27 -12.63 6.70 13.75
C ASP A 27 -11.30 6.11 14.29
N PRO A 28 -10.97 6.31 15.59
CA PRO A 28 -9.77 5.71 16.17
C PRO A 28 -9.68 4.19 16.02
N ALA A 29 -10.81 3.50 15.91
CA ALA A 29 -10.83 2.05 15.69
C ALA A 29 -10.21 1.66 14.34
N MET A 30 -10.10 2.60 13.40
CA MET A 30 -9.51 2.34 12.08
C MET A 30 -8.03 1.98 12.16
N SER A 31 -7.33 2.36 13.23
CA SER A 31 -5.92 1.99 13.41
C SER A 31 -5.74 0.48 13.54
N VAL A 32 -6.74 -0.22 14.08
CA VAL A 32 -6.73 -1.68 14.19
C VAL A 32 -7.13 -2.31 12.86
N VAL A 33 -8.07 -1.69 12.17
CA VAL A 33 -8.58 -2.19 10.87
C VAL A 33 -7.53 -2.12 9.77
N LEU A 34 -6.69 -1.09 9.82
CA LEU A 34 -5.69 -0.81 8.76
C LEU A 34 -4.80 -2.02 8.43
N PRO A 35 -4.06 -2.60 9.38
CA PRO A 35 -3.22 -3.75 9.06
C PRO A 35 -4.03 -4.99 8.69
N MET A 36 -5.21 -5.15 9.27
CA MET A 36 -6.08 -6.29 8.97
C MET A 36 -6.57 -6.26 7.53
N ALA A 37 -7.00 -5.08 7.05
CA ALA A 37 -7.43 -4.91 5.67
C ALA A 37 -6.28 -5.17 4.69
N ALA A 38 -5.08 -4.70 5.02
CA ALA A 38 -3.90 -4.95 4.19
C ALA A 38 -3.62 -6.45 4.07
N ASN A 39 -3.73 -7.20 5.16
CA ASN A 39 -3.56 -8.66 5.15
C ASN A 39 -4.65 -9.34 4.33
N ASP A 40 -5.90 -8.91 4.46
CA ASP A 40 -7.02 -9.48 3.71
C ASP A 40 -6.82 -9.35 2.20
N LEU A 41 -6.39 -8.17 1.75
CA LEU A 41 -6.17 -7.91 0.33
C LEU A 41 -5.09 -8.81 -0.25
N LEU A 42 -4.11 -9.17 0.55
CA LEU A 42 -3.01 -10.02 0.11
C LEU A 42 -3.47 -11.46 -0.17
N THR A 43 -4.61 -11.88 0.35
CA THR A 43 -5.14 -13.22 0.11
C THR A 43 -5.83 -13.36 -1.26
N ILE A 44 -6.06 -12.26 -1.96
CA ILE A 44 -6.74 -12.29 -3.26
C ILE A 44 -5.77 -12.77 -4.32
N ASN A 45 -6.22 -13.70 -5.17
CA ASN A 45 -5.40 -14.23 -6.26
C ASN A 45 -4.94 -13.11 -7.21
N GLY A 46 -3.66 -13.13 -7.55
CA GLY A 46 -3.09 -12.16 -8.48
C GLY A 46 -2.59 -10.88 -7.81
N VAL A 47 -2.71 -10.77 -6.50
CA VAL A 47 -2.23 -9.61 -5.76
C VAL A 47 -0.81 -9.89 -5.28
N ASP A 48 0.16 -9.09 -5.77
CA ASP A 48 1.56 -9.19 -5.36
C ASP A 48 1.83 -8.43 -4.06
N ALA A 49 1.12 -7.34 -3.85
CA ALA A 49 1.24 -6.51 -2.66
C ALA A 49 -0.05 -5.74 -2.41
N SER A 50 -0.26 -5.32 -1.19
CA SER A 50 -1.41 -4.51 -0.81
C SER A 50 -0.96 -3.22 -0.15
N PHE A 51 -1.70 -2.14 -0.41
CA PHE A 51 -1.45 -0.81 0.17
C PHE A 51 -2.78 -0.25 0.62
N VAL A 52 -2.91 0.02 1.91
CA VAL A 52 -4.14 0.60 2.47
C VAL A 52 -3.78 1.93 3.12
N ALA A 53 -4.50 2.98 2.72
CA ALA A 53 -4.30 4.33 3.26
C ALA A 53 -5.58 4.78 3.96
N ILE A 54 -5.44 5.15 5.23
CA ILE A 54 -6.57 5.56 6.06
C ILE A 54 -6.32 6.94 6.64
N ALA A 55 -7.33 7.80 6.56
CA ALA A 55 -7.27 9.14 7.13
C ALA A 55 -7.06 9.08 8.64
N LYS A 56 -6.21 9.98 9.12
CA LYS A 56 -5.94 10.17 10.53
C LYS A 56 -5.93 11.66 10.80
N ASN A 57 -6.23 12.05 12.02
CA ASN A 57 -6.21 13.46 12.40
C ASN A 57 -4.87 14.08 12.02
N GLY A 58 -4.88 15.00 11.06
CA GLY A 58 -3.68 15.68 10.58
C GLY A 58 -2.90 14.97 9.50
N GLY A 59 -3.43 13.86 8.94
CA GLY A 59 -2.73 13.18 7.88
C GLY A 59 -3.31 11.83 7.48
N VAL A 60 -2.43 10.93 7.07
CA VAL A 60 -2.81 9.60 6.56
C VAL A 60 -1.84 8.55 7.07
N ASN A 61 -2.37 7.42 7.51
CA ASN A 61 -1.56 6.24 7.83
C ASN A 61 -1.67 5.23 6.71
N ILE A 62 -0.54 4.64 6.34
CA ILE A 62 -0.47 3.64 5.29
C ILE A 62 0.08 2.33 5.87
N SER A 63 -0.56 1.21 5.54
CA SER A 63 0.00 -0.13 5.77
C SER A 63 0.18 -0.83 4.45
N ALA A 64 1.29 -1.53 4.29
CA ALA A 64 1.60 -2.29 3.10
C ALA A 64 2.04 -3.70 3.46
N ARG A 65 1.69 -4.66 2.63
CA ARG A 65 2.02 -6.07 2.81
C ARG A 65 2.40 -6.70 1.48
N SER A 66 3.31 -7.67 1.51
CA SER A 66 3.61 -8.50 0.35
C SER A 66 3.98 -9.90 0.82
N MET A 67 4.12 -10.83 -0.13
CA MET A 67 4.62 -12.18 0.14
C MET A 67 6.05 -12.37 -0.34
N GLY A 68 6.73 -11.27 -0.69
CA GLY A 68 8.12 -11.31 -1.13
C GLY A 68 8.35 -10.99 -2.60
N ALA A 69 7.30 -11.01 -3.42
CA ALA A 69 7.42 -10.66 -4.85
C ALA A 69 7.72 -9.18 -5.05
N LEU A 70 7.26 -8.34 -4.13
CA LEU A 70 7.56 -6.91 -4.09
C LEU A 70 8.14 -6.56 -2.73
N ASN A 71 9.09 -5.62 -2.72
CA ASN A 71 9.65 -5.10 -1.48
C ASN A 71 8.88 -3.84 -1.07
N VAL A 72 7.93 -3.98 -0.14
CA VAL A 72 7.10 -2.86 0.28
C VAL A 72 7.87 -1.80 1.06
N GLN A 73 8.99 -2.17 1.69
CA GLN A 73 9.86 -1.21 2.36
C GLN A 73 10.42 -0.20 1.36
N VAL A 74 10.94 -0.69 0.24
CA VAL A 74 11.50 0.17 -0.81
C VAL A 74 10.45 1.12 -1.37
N ILE A 75 9.22 0.64 -1.50
CA ILE A 75 8.13 1.45 -2.05
C ILE A 75 7.72 2.57 -1.08
N LEU A 76 7.69 2.29 0.22
CA LEU A 76 7.24 3.27 1.20
C LEU A 76 8.34 4.18 1.75
N GLU A 77 9.62 3.83 1.59
CA GLU A 77 10.72 4.67 2.07
C GLU A 77 10.69 6.11 1.51
N PRO A 78 10.43 6.33 0.21
CA PRO A 78 10.34 7.69 -0.32
C PRO A 78 9.18 8.50 0.29
N LEU A 79 8.21 7.84 0.90
CA LEU A 79 7.10 8.49 1.59
C LEU A 79 7.38 8.68 3.08
N GLY A 80 8.62 8.45 3.51
CA GLY A 80 9.00 8.57 4.91
C GLY A 80 8.68 7.35 5.74
N GLY A 81 8.34 6.25 5.10
CA GLY A 81 7.97 5.01 5.79
C GLY A 81 9.14 4.09 6.06
N GLY A 82 8.83 2.94 6.63
CA GLY A 82 9.82 1.93 6.95
C GLY A 82 9.16 0.59 7.24
N GLY A 83 10.01 -0.40 7.45
CA GLY A 83 9.58 -1.76 7.71
C GLY A 83 10.58 -2.75 7.13
N HIS A 84 10.08 -3.75 6.46
CA HIS A 84 10.92 -4.73 5.77
C HIS A 84 10.21 -5.24 4.50
N LEU A 85 10.80 -6.23 3.84
CA LEU A 85 10.36 -6.76 2.55
C LEU A 85 8.85 -7.02 2.45
N THR A 86 8.27 -7.67 3.47
CA THR A 86 6.89 -8.13 3.42
C THR A 86 5.91 -7.28 4.22
N MET A 87 6.39 -6.32 4.98
CA MET A 87 5.56 -5.50 5.86
C MET A 87 6.18 -4.13 6.06
N ALA A 88 5.43 -3.08 5.74
CA ALA A 88 5.90 -1.71 5.92
C ALA A 88 4.73 -0.79 6.23
N GLY A 89 5.05 0.38 6.73
CA GLY A 89 4.05 1.40 7.03
C GLY A 89 4.63 2.79 6.86
N ALA A 90 3.76 3.77 6.73
CA ALA A 90 4.15 5.17 6.63
C ALA A 90 3.09 6.06 7.26
N GLN A 91 3.51 7.23 7.74
CA GLN A 91 2.61 8.25 8.27
C GLN A 91 2.90 9.53 7.50
N LEU A 92 1.89 10.02 6.78
CA LEU A 92 2.00 11.26 6.03
C LEU A 92 1.26 12.36 6.76
N ARG A 93 1.96 13.48 7.02
CA ARG A 93 1.36 14.65 7.67
C ARG A 93 0.85 15.61 6.61
N ASP A 94 -0.20 16.38 6.98
CA ASP A 94 -0.76 17.42 6.12
C ASP A 94 -1.07 16.92 4.71
N CYS A 95 -1.67 15.72 4.65
CA CYS A 95 -1.90 15.02 3.41
C CYS A 95 -3.32 14.45 3.41
N THR A 96 -4.01 14.55 2.29
CA THR A 96 -5.32 13.92 2.13
C THR A 96 -5.13 12.46 1.71
N VAL A 97 -6.18 11.66 1.85
CA VAL A 97 -6.16 10.27 1.40
C VAL A 97 -5.93 10.20 -0.11
N LYS A 98 -6.52 11.10 -0.88
CA LYS A 98 -6.32 11.16 -2.33
C LYS A 98 -4.87 11.46 -2.70
N GLU A 99 -4.25 12.38 -1.98
CA GLU A 99 -2.84 12.71 -2.20
C GLU A 99 -1.94 11.52 -1.85
N ALA A 100 -2.24 10.85 -0.73
CA ALA A 100 -1.50 9.65 -0.32
C ALA A 100 -1.63 8.55 -1.36
N GLU A 101 -2.83 8.33 -1.87
CA GLU A 101 -3.11 7.34 -2.91
C GLU A 101 -2.30 7.61 -4.18
N ALA A 102 -2.28 8.87 -4.62
CA ALA A 102 -1.50 9.26 -5.80
C ALA A 102 0.00 9.04 -5.59
N ARG A 103 0.50 9.33 -4.40
CA ARG A 103 1.91 9.12 -4.07
C ARG A 103 2.27 7.64 -4.00
N ILE A 104 1.37 6.81 -3.49
CA ILE A 104 1.57 5.35 -3.49
C ILE A 104 1.67 4.85 -4.93
N ARG A 105 0.76 5.26 -5.81
CA ARG A 105 0.77 4.83 -7.21
C ARG A 105 2.05 5.28 -7.93
N ALA A 106 2.50 6.50 -7.66
CA ALA A 106 3.76 7.00 -8.25
C ALA A 106 4.94 6.13 -7.82
N GLN A 107 5.00 5.70 -6.58
CA GLN A 107 6.09 4.84 -6.10
C GLN A 107 6.00 3.42 -6.65
N ILE A 108 4.79 2.91 -6.86
CA ILE A 108 4.60 1.62 -7.52
C ILE A 108 5.09 1.72 -8.97
N ASP A 109 4.76 2.80 -9.67
CA ASP A 109 5.20 3.03 -11.05
C ASP A 109 6.73 3.01 -11.13
N GLU A 110 7.39 3.72 -10.24
CA GLU A 110 8.85 3.78 -10.21
C GLU A 110 9.46 2.40 -9.91
N TYR A 111 8.89 1.69 -8.96
CA TYR A 111 9.36 0.35 -8.60
C TYR A 111 9.23 -0.62 -9.78
N ARG A 112 8.09 -0.60 -10.48
CA ARG A 112 7.86 -1.46 -11.64
C ARG A 112 8.78 -1.10 -12.80
N ALA A 113 9.01 0.19 -13.04
CA ALA A 113 9.93 0.64 -14.07
C ALA A 113 11.35 0.16 -13.78
N ASN A 114 11.78 0.19 -12.52
CA ASN A 114 13.10 -0.29 -12.13
C ASN A 114 13.20 -1.81 -12.27
N GLN A 115 12.14 -2.55 -12.01
CA GLN A 115 12.12 -4.00 -12.23
C GLN A 115 12.29 -4.33 -13.71
N GLU A 116 11.56 -3.66 -14.59
CA GLU A 116 11.67 -3.84 -16.04
C GLU A 116 13.08 -3.54 -16.55
N CYS A 117 13.69 -2.47 -16.04
CA CYS A 117 15.05 -2.09 -16.40
C CYS A 117 16.04 -3.19 -16.01
N GLN A 118 15.91 -3.76 -14.82
CA GLN A 118 16.77 -4.85 -14.37
C GLN A 118 16.59 -6.12 -15.20
N GLU A 119 15.34 -6.45 -15.55
CA GLU A 119 15.05 -7.61 -16.40
C GLU A 119 15.67 -7.44 -17.79
N GLU A 120 15.59 -6.24 -18.37
CA GLU A 120 16.22 -5.95 -19.67
C GLU A 120 17.74 -6.10 -19.60
N LEU A 121 18.36 -5.63 -18.52
CA LEU A 121 19.81 -5.75 -18.35
C LEU A 121 20.24 -7.22 -18.24
N VAL A 122 19.50 -8.02 -17.48
CA VAL A 122 19.76 -9.45 -17.35
C VAL A 122 19.53 -10.17 -18.68
N GLY A 123 18.49 -9.80 -19.41
CA GLY A 123 18.17 -10.36 -20.70
C GLY A 123 19.20 -10.02 -21.79
N ALA A 124 19.93 -8.92 -21.62
CA ALA A 124 20.96 -8.50 -22.59
C ALA A 124 22.27 -9.26 -22.43
N VAL A 125 22.44 -9.96 -21.33
CA VAL A 125 23.64 -10.74 -21.05
C VAL A 125 23.46 -12.16 -21.52
#